data_94684a8e87cf592af73be30bb0e5552a
#
_entry.id   94684a8e87cf592af73be30bb0e5552a
#
_cell.length_a   1.000
_cell.length_b   1.000
_cell.length_c   1.000
_cell.angle_alpha   90.00
_cell.angle_beta   90.00
_cell.angle_gamma   90.00
#
_symmetry.space_group_name_H-M   'P 1'
#
loop_
_entity.id
_entity.type
_entity.pdbx_description
1 polymer ?
#
loop_
_entity_poly.entity_id
_entity_poly.type
_entity_poly.pdbx_seq_one_letter_code
_entity_poly.pdbx_strand_id
1 'polypeptide(L)'
;MRIAFREHGEQARERADRSYAAFIRSTHRTMNPGVVYAFAAFAIWGLFPIYFKALHSIGAVEMLAHRMAWSMAFLLIVMTVRRQWKWLGPVLRDKRLLARFAASAVLLSANWGIYIWAVNDGRIVEASLGYFINPLVNVLFGMAFLHERLRPVQWLAVTIAAAGVAWLTWVNGAPPWISLALALTFGGYGLLRKTASLGALEGLTLETMLLCPVALLYLFFLNSHGGSGFEHASLSVKLLLAAAGPVTAVPLLLFAAGARRIPLSMLGLIQYITPSLQLLIGVVIYHEFFGHDQVIGYGAIWTALAIYSLEGVVRARAARV
;
A
#
# COMPACT_ATOMS: atom_id res chain seq x y z
N MET A 1 39.52 38.58 -44.69
CA MET A 1 39.68 38.49 -43.25
C MET A 1 38.38 38.79 -42.45
N ARG A 2 37.50 39.70 -42.87
CA ARG A 2 36.22 40.02 -42.14
C ARG A 2 35.12 38.99 -42.29
N ILE A 3 35.10 38.15 -43.33
CA ILE A 3 34.04 37.13 -43.54
C ILE A 3 34.21 35.93 -42.60
N ALA A 4 35.45 35.47 -42.40
CA ALA A 4 35.72 34.33 -41.51
C ALA A 4 35.42 34.60 -40.01
N PHE A 5 35.52 35.86 -39.55
CA PHE A 5 35.17 36.23 -38.18
C PHE A 5 33.66 36.27 -37.94
N ARG A 6 32.87 36.51 -38.97
CA ARG A 6 31.39 36.53 -38.88
C ARG A 6 30.83 35.12 -38.80
N GLU A 7 31.35 34.17 -39.58
CA GLU A 7 30.95 32.77 -39.56
C GLU A 7 31.30 32.07 -38.24
N HIS A 8 32.44 32.37 -37.63
CA HIS A 8 32.82 31.85 -36.33
C HIS A 8 31.91 32.38 -35.19
N GLY A 9 31.46 33.64 -35.29
CA GLY A 9 30.52 34.21 -34.31
C GLY A 9 29.11 33.65 -34.42
N GLU A 10 28.62 33.34 -35.62
CA GLU A 10 27.32 32.70 -35.83
C GLU A 10 27.32 31.25 -35.39
N GLN A 11 28.38 30.49 -35.71
CA GLN A 11 28.51 29.10 -35.23
C GLN A 11 28.64 29.01 -33.70
N ALA A 12 29.32 29.96 -33.06
CA ALA A 12 29.39 30.01 -31.58
C ALA A 12 28.03 30.33 -30.95
N ARG A 13 27.23 31.22 -31.54
CA ARG A 13 25.86 31.50 -31.11
C ARG A 13 24.94 30.32 -31.30
N GLU A 14 24.96 29.65 -32.45
CA GLU A 14 24.14 28.44 -32.66
C GLU A 14 24.48 27.30 -31.69
N ARG A 15 25.78 27.10 -31.36
CA ARG A 15 26.19 26.13 -30.35
C ARG A 15 25.71 26.50 -28.95
N ALA A 16 25.76 27.79 -28.59
CA ALA A 16 25.23 28.28 -27.31
C ALA A 16 23.70 28.10 -27.22
N ASP A 17 22.98 28.42 -28.30
CA ASP A 17 21.52 28.25 -28.36
C ASP A 17 21.10 26.78 -28.32
N ARG A 18 21.81 25.89 -29.00
CA ARG A 18 21.59 24.43 -28.94
C ARG A 18 21.89 23.87 -27.54
N SER A 19 22.97 24.36 -26.91
CA SER A 19 23.32 23.97 -25.53
C SER A 19 22.30 24.47 -24.54
N TYR A 20 21.81 25.70 -24.68
CA TYR A 20 20.78 26.30 -23.84
C TYR A 20 19.41 25.62 -24.04
N ALA A 21 19.04 25.31 -25.29
CA ALA A 21 17.83 24.53 -25.58
C ALA A 21 17.92 23.09 -25.07
N ALA A 22 19.10 22.47 -25.12
CA ALA A 22 19.33 21.14 -24.51
C ALA A 22 19.28 21.21 -22.97
N PHE A 23 19.81 22.27 -22.36
CA PHE A 23 19.72 22.53 -20.93
C PHE A 23 18.26 22.76 -20.47
N ILE A 24 17.49 23.60 -21.21
CA ILE A 24 16.06 23.81 -20.93
C ILE A 24 15.26 22.50 -21.11
N ARG A 25 15.55 21.69 -22.12
CA ARG A 25 14.92 20.37 -22.28
C ARG A 25 15.32 19.38 -21.19
N SER A 26 16.51 19.51 -20.60
CA SER A 26 16.94 18.66 -19.48
C SER A 26 16.33 19.09 -18.14
N THR A 27 15.99 20.37 -17.97
CA THR A 27 15.32 20.90 -16.78
C THR A 27 13.81 20.63 -16.79
N HIS A 28 13.17 20.44 -17.95
CA HIS A 28 11.83 19.88 -18.07
C HIS A 28 11.86 18.34 -18.06
N ARG A 29 12.60 17.73 -17.15
CA ARG A 29 12.43 16.33 -16.84
C ARG A 29 11.04 16.17 -16.19
N THR A 30 10.01 15.98 -17.00
CA THR A 30 8.69 15.58 -16.53
C THR A 30 8.90 14.40 -15.60
N MET A 31 8.43 14.52 -14.34
CA MET A 31 8.54 13.43 -13.37
C MET A 31 8.01 12.15 -14.01
N ASN A 32 8.73 11.05 -13.86
CA ASN A 32 8.28 9.76 -14.41
C ASN A 32 6.85 9.50 -13.92
N PRO A 33 5.86 9.38 -14.82
CA PRO A 33 4.45 9.23 -14.44
C PRO A 33 4.24 8.02 -13.51
N GLY A 34 5.11 7.01 -13.57
CA GLY A 34 5.08 5.87 -12.64
C GLY A 34 5.38 6.28 -11.20
N VAL A 35 6.28 7.25 -10.99
CA VAL A 35 6.57 7.80 -9.64
C VAL A 35 5.36 8.56 -9.12
N VAL A 36 4.73 9.39 -9.97
CA VAL A 36 3.53 10.16 -9.60
C VAL A 36 2.38 9.23 -9.20
N TYR A 37 2.13 8.19 -9.99
CA TYR A 37 1.09 7.21 -9.70
C TYR A 37 1.34 6.45 -8.39
N ALA A 38 2.58 5.97 -8.18
CA ALA A 38 2.95 5.29 -6.95
C ALA A 38 2.84 6.23 -5.74
N PHE A 39 3.36 7.45 -5.84
CA PHE A 39 3.26 8.45 -4.78
C PHE A 39 1.79 8.74 -4.44
N ALA A 40 0.94 9.00 -5.43
CA ALA A 40 -0.48 9.27 -5.22
C ALA A 40 -1.19 8.09 -4.54
N ALA A 41 -0.91 6.85 -4.95
CA ALA A 41 -1.48 5.66 -4.34
C ALA A 41 -1.12 5.55 -2.86
N PHE A 42 0.17 5.67 -2.52
CA PHE A 42 0.66 5.55 -1.15
C PHE A 42 0.27 6.75 -0.28
N ALA A 43 0.16 7.95 -0.85
CA ALA A 43 -0.36 9.12 -0.15
C ALA A 43 -1.84 8.97 0.19
N ILE A 44 -2.67 8.48 -0.74
CA ILE A 44 -4.09 8.19 -0.48
C ILE A 44 -4.22 7.16 0.64
N TRP A 45 -3.45 6.06 0.61
CA TRP A 45 -3.46 5.07 1.69
C TRP A 45 -2.96 5.64 3.02
N GLY A 46 -2.01 6.57 2.97
CA GLY A 46 -1.54 7.29 4.16
C GLY A 46 -2.62 8.14 4.84
N LEU A 47 -3.58 8.65 4.07
CA LEU A 47 -4.70 9.46 4.57
C LEU A 47 -5.90 8.62 5.07
N PHE A 48 -5.85 7.30 4.96
CA PHE A 48 -6.95 6.41 5.39
C PHE A 48 -7.38 6.57 6.86
N PRO A 49 -6.49 6.86 7.83
CA PRO A 49 -6.95 7.10 9.20
C PRO A 49 -8.00 8.22 9.29
N ILE A 50 -7.85 9.31 8.52
CA ILE A 50 -8.81 10.42 8.49
C ILE A 50 -10.16 9.93 7.95
N TYR A 51 -10.13 9.17 6.85
CA TYR A 51 -11.34 8.62 6.25
C TYR A 51 -12.08 7.67 7.21
N PHE A 52 -11.37 6.73 7.85
CA PHE A 52 -12.01 5.77 8.76
C PHE A 52 -12.46 6.41 10.06
N LYS A 53 -11.73 7.40 10.58
CA LYS A 53 -12.20 8.19 11.75
C LYS A 53 -13.46 9.01 11.45
N ALA A 54 -13.63 9.51 10.23
CA ALA A 54 -14.87 10.16 9.82
C ALA A 54 -16.08 9.19 9.81
N LEU A 55 -15.82 7.90 9.77
CA LEU A 55 -16.82 6.83 9.79
C LEU A 55 -16.92 6.13 11.16
N HIS A 56 -16.34 6.69 12.23
CA HIS A 56 -16.24 6.04 13.55
C HIS A 56 -17.59 5.65 14.17
N SER A 57 -18.70 6.28 13.75
CA SER A 57 -20.07 5.94 14.19
C SER A 57 -20.54 4.59 13.64
N ILE A 58 -19.83 4.02 12.65
CA ILE A 58 -20.13 2.72 12.05
C ILE A 58 -19.16 1.69 12.60
N GLY A 59 -19.67 0.54 13.05
CA GLY A 59 -18.84 -0.55 13.53
C GLY A 59 -17.82 -1.02 12.50
N ALA A 60 -16.60 -1.41 12.93
CA ALA A 60 -15.51 -1.77 12.03
C ALA A 60 -15.88 -2.92 11.06
N VAL A 61 -16.62 -3.92 11.52
CA VAL A 61 -17.06 -5.05 10.68
C VAL A 61 -18.12 -4.61 9.66
N GLU A 62 -19.07 -3.75 10.08
CA GLU A 62 -20.07 -3.18 9.18
C GLU A 62 -19.41 -2.30 8.11
N MET A 63 -18.44 -1.47 8.52
CA MET A 63 -17.66 -0.64 7.60
C MET A 63 -16.89 -1.49 6.60
N LEU A 64 -16.26 -2.60 7.05
CA LEU A 64 -15.58 -3.55 6.17
C LEU A 64 -16.55 -4.19 5.17
N ALA A 65 -17.74 -4.59 5.61
CA ALA A 65 -18.76 -5.17 4.75
C ALA A 65 -19.26 -4.18 3.69
N HIS A 66 -19.55 -2.94 4.08
CA HIS A 66 -19.89 -1.85 3.15
C HIS A 66 -18.77 -1.60 2.15
N ARG A 67 -17.50 -1.57 2.61
CA ARG A 67 -16.34 -1.42 1.74
C ARG A 67 -16.27 -2.52 0.68
N MET A 68 -16.55 -3.79 1.04
CA MET A 68 -16.62 -4.91 0.11
C MET A 68 -17.74 -4.74 -0.92
N ALA A 69 -18.95 -4.42 -0.46
CA ALA A 69 -20.11 -4.26 -1.31
C ALA A 69 -19.93 -3.10 -2.32
N TRP A 70 -19.52 -1.92 -1.85
CA TRP A 70 -19.30 -0.76 -2.74
C TRP A 70 -18.08 -0.93 -3.66
N SER A 71 -17.02 -1.61 -3.18
CA SER A 71 -15.89 -1.96 -4.05
C SER A 71 -16.33 -2.91 -5.16
N MET A 72 -17.19 -3.89 -4.85
CA MET A 72 -17.74 -4.78 -5.87
C MET A 72 -18.55 -4.02 -6.91
N ALA A 73 -19.46 -3.15 -6.48
CA ALA A 73 -20.25 -2.31 -7.38
C ALA A 73 -19.34 -1.48 -8.32
N PHE A 74 -18.33 -0.81 -7.75
CA PHE A 74 -17.37 -0.02 -8.51
C PHE A 74 -16.56 -0.88 -9.50
N LEU A 75 -16.04 -2.01 -9.06
CA LEU A 75 -15.27 -2.92 -9.92
C LEU A 75 -16.11 -3.51 -11.05
N LEU A 76 -17.37 -3.85 -10.80
CA LEU A 76 -18.31 -4.30 -11.85
C LEU A 76 -18.48 -3.22 -12.92
N ILE A 77 -18.65 -1.97 -12.53
CA ILE A 77 -18.74 -0.83 -13.47
C ILE A 77 -17.44 -0.74 -14.29
N VAL A 78 -16.27 -0.73 -13.63
CA VAL A 78 -14.97 -0.62 -14.31
C VAL A 78 -14.73 -1.78 -15.27
N MET A 79 -15.02 -3.02 -14.86
CA MET A 79 -14.84 -4.21 -15.69
C MET A 79 -15.77 -4.21 -16.89
N THR A 80 -17.02 -3.75 -16.71
CA THR A 80 -18.01 -3.67 -17.79
C THR A 80 -17.63 -2.58 -18.79
N VAL A 81 -17.26 -1.38 -18.34
CA VAL A 81 -16.80 -0.29 -19.21
C VAL A 81 -15.55 -0.69 -19.99
N ARG A 82 -14.62 -1.40 -19.36
CA ARG A 82 -13.40 -1.91 -20.00
C ARG A 82 -13.62 -3.17 -20.82
N ARG A 83 -14.79 -3.80 -20.78
CA ARG A 83 -15.13 -5.06 -21.45
C ARG A 83 -14.13 -6.19 -21.16
N GLN A 84 -13.59 -6.26 -19.94
CA GLN A 84 -12.52 -7.19 -19.54
C GLN A 84 -13.07 -8.40 -18.76
N TRP A 85 -14.07 -9.11 -19.29
CA TRP A 85 -14.69 -10.26 -18.61
C TRP A 85 -14.18 -11.63 -19.06
N LYS A 86 -13.34 -11.71 -20.11
CA LYS A 86 -12.89 -12.97 -20.72
C LYS A 86 -12.12 -13.90 -19.77
N TRP A 87 -11.48 -13.34 -18.75
CA TRP A 87 -10.70 -14.09 -17.76
C TRP A 87 -11.59 -14.88 -16.78
N LEU A 88 -12.82 -14.47 -16.54
CA LEU A 88 -13.67 -14.98 -15.47
C LEU A 88 -14.08 -16.45 -15.71
N GLY A 89 -14.50 -16.80 -16.91
CA GLY A 89 -14.95 -18.16 -17.26
C GLY A 89 -13.89 -19.24 -16.97
N PRO A 90 -12.65 -19.10 -17.48
CA PRO A 90 -11.56 -20.03 -17.17
C PRO A 90 -11.25 -20.11 -15.66
N VAL A 91 -11.24 -18.98 -14.96
CA VAL A 91 -10.92 -18.90 -13.52
C VAL A 91 -11.94 -19.62 -12.66
N LEU A 92 -13.24 -19.48 -12.96
CA LEU A 92 -14.32 -20.14 -12.20
C LEU A 92 -14.27 -21.68 -12.32
N ARG A 93 -13.58 -22.22 -13.32
CA ARG A 93 -13.39 -23.67 -13.49
C ARG A 93 -12.14 -24.21 -12.77
N ASP A 94 -11.21 -23.33 -12.39
CA ASP A 94 -9.98 -23.72 -11.69
C ASP A 94 -10.15 -23.61 -10.17
N LYS A 95 -10.52 -24.74 -9.54
CA LYS A 95 -10.70 -24.81 -8.07
C LYS A 95 -9.44 -24.45 -7.28
N ARG A 96 -8.25 -24.76 -7.81
CA ARG A 96 -6.98 -24.45 -7.13
C ARG A 96 -6.71 -22.94 -7.14
N LEU A 97 -6.99 -22.31 -8.27
CA LEU A 97 -6.87 -20.86 -8.41
C LEU A 97 -7.88 -20.16 -7.52
N LEU A 98 -9.14 -20.60 -7.50
CA LEU A 98 -10.18 -20.05 -6.62
C LEU A 98 -9.79 -20.18 -5.14
N ALA A 99 -9.27 -21.33 -4.70
CA ALA A 99 -8.83 -21.52 -3.31
C ALA A 99 -7.67 -20.57 -2.94
N ARG A 100 -6.71 -20.35 -3.84
CA ARG A 100 -5.62 -19.38 -3.62
C ARG A 100 -6.15 -17.95 -3.49
N PHE A 101 -7.08 -17.56 -4.35
CA PHE A 101 -7.69 -16.23 -4.28
C PHE A 101 -8.63 -16.08 -3.08
N ALA A 102 -9.30 -17.15 -2.65
CA ALA A 102 -10.08 -17.13 -1.40
C ALA A 102 -9.17 -16.93 -0.19
N ALA A 103 -8.03 -17.64 -0.11
CA ALA A 103 -7.04 -17.41 0.95
C ALA A 103 -6.47 -15.99 0.92
N SER A 104 -6.14 -15.48 -0.27
CA SER A 104 -5.71 -14.10 -0.48
C SER A 104 -6.76 -13.09 0.00
N ALA A 105 -8.02 -13.30 -0.36
CA ALA A 105 -9.15 -12.47 0.04
C ALA A 105 -9.37 -12.47 1.57
N VAL A 106 -9.26 -13.62 2.21
CA VAL A 106 -9.37 -13.74 3.68
C VAL A 106 -8.24 -12.96 4.37
N LEU A 107 -6.97 -13.13 3.92
CA LEU A 107 -5.84 -12.40 4.48
C LEU A 107 -5.99 -10.89 4.31
N LEU A 108 -6.42 -10.43 3.14
CA LEU A 108 -6.64 -9.01 2.87
C LEU A 108 -7.78 -8.45 3.72
N SER A 109 -8.87 -9.20 3.88
CA SER A 109 -10.01 -8.79 4.71
C SER A 109 -9.65 -8.74 6.18
N ALA A 110 -8.90 -9.72 6.68
CA ALA A 110 -8.39 -9.70 8.05
C ALA A 110 -7.49 -8.47 8.27
N ASN A 111 -6.58 -8.20 7.34
CA ASN A 111 -5.73 -7.00 7.38
C ASN A 111 -6.57 -5.72 7.45
N TRP A 112 -7.54 -5.56 6.56
CA TRP A 112 -8.39 -4.37 6.53
C TRP A 112 -9.28 -4.25 7.77
N GLY A 113 -9.84 -5.37 8.25
CA GLY A 113 -10.66 -5.38 9.46
C GLY A 113 -9.87 -4.96 10.69
N ILE A 114 -8.65 -5.51 10.88
CA ILE A 114 -7.73 -5.14 11.96
C ILE A 114 -7.34 -3.66 11.84
N TYR A 115 -7.04 -3.18 10.64
CA TYR A 115 -6.66 -1.80 10.41
C TYR A 115 -7.80 -0.82 10.74
N ILE A 116 -9.01 -1.07 10.22
CA ILE A 116 -10.19 -0.21 10.49
C ILE A 116 -10.49 -0.18 11.99
N TRP A 117 -10.44 -1.36 12.62
CA TRP A 117 -10.65 -1.45 14.06
C TRP A 117 -9.58 -0.68 14.84
N ALA A 118 -8.30 -0.85 14.51
CA ALA A 118 -7.19 -0.14 15.17
C ALA A 118 -7.31 1.39 15.02
N VAL A 119 -7.67 1.88 13.83
CA VAL A 119 -7.90 3.31 13.59
C VAL A 119 -9.04 3.84 14.46
N ASN A 120 -10.15 3.11 14.55
CA ASN A 120 -11.31 3.52 15.34
C ASN A 120 -11.04 3.48 16.84
N ASP A 121 -10.22 2.51 17.28
CA ASP A 121 -9.81 2.31 18.68
C ASP A 121 -8.68 3.31 19.12
N GLY A 122 -8.23 4.20 18.23
CA GLY A 122 -7.18 5.18 18.55
C GLY A 122 -5.76 4.57 18.58
N ARG A 123 -5.50 3.56 17.75
CA ARG A 123 -4.22 2.84 17.65
C ARG A 123 -3.58 2.98 16.28
N ILE A 124 -3.66 4.18 15.70
CA ILE A 124 -3.11 4.48 14.37
C ILE A 124 -1.59 4.30 14.38
N VAL A 125 -0.92 4.71 15.47
CA VAL A 125 0.53 4.55 15.66
C VAL A 125 0.92 3.08 15.57
N GLU A 126 0.26 2.18 16.31
CA GLU A 126 0.54 0.74 16.24
C GLU A 126 0.25 0.16 14.84
N ALA A 127 -0.82 0.61 14.18
CA ALA A 127 -1.13 0.19 12.81
C ALA A 127 -0.05 0.63 11.82
N SER A 128 0.49 1.85 11.97
CA SER A 128 1.58 2.36 11.14
C SER A 128 2.84 1.52 11.26
N LEU A 129 3.16 1.08 12.50
CA LEU A 129 4.30 0.19 12.77
C LEU A 129 4.21 -1.11 11.98
N GLY A 130 3.02 -1.70 11.86
CA GLY A 130 2.79 -2.91 11.07
C GLY A 130 3.22 -2.74 9.60
N TYR A 131 2.90 -1.62 9.00
CA TYR A 131 3.31 -1.30 7.63
C TYR A 131 4.79 -0.95 7.50
N PHE A 132 5.43 -0.43 8.55
CA PHE A 132 6.89 -0.29 8.59
C PHE A 132 7.59 -1.66 8.66
N ILE A 133 7.08 -2.61 9.42
CA ILE A 133 7.64 -3.96 9.57
C ILE A 133 7.42 -4.81 8.30
N ASN A 134 6.37 -4.55 7.53
CA ASN A 134 5.96 -5.37 6.39
C ASN A 134 7.08 -5.73 5.38
N PRO A 135 7.99 -4.84 4.97
CA PRO A 135 9.10 -5.21 4.08
C PRO A 135 10.01 -6.29 4.66
N LEU A 136 10.22 -6.28 5.98
CA LEU A 136 11.02 -7.29 6.66
C LEU A 136 10.30 -8.64 6.74
N VAL A 137 8.99 -8.62 6.97
CA VAL A 137 8.15 -9.82 6.88
C VAL A 137 8.17 -10.41 5.47
N ASN A 138 8.12 -9.56 4.43
CA ASN A 138 8.23 -10.01 3.05
C ASN A 138 9.58 -10.70 2.77
N VAL A 139 10.68 -10.21 3.35
CA VAL A 139 12.01 -10.84 3.26
C VAL A 139 12.01 -12.21 3.94
N LEU A 140 11.44 -12.31 5.15
CA LEU A 140 11.31 -13.58 5.86
C LEU A 140 10.44 -14.60 5.09
N PHE A 141 9.35 -14.14 4.48
CA PHE A 141 8.51 -15.00 3.64
C PHE A 141 9.21 -15.42 2.34
N GLY A 142 9.99 -14.52 1.73
CA GLY A 142 10.85 -14.87 0.59
C GLY A 142 11.81 -15.99 0.94
N MET A 143 12.44 -15.93 2.10
CA MET A 143 13.33 -16.97 2.61
C MET A 143 12.58 -18.29 2.89
N ALA A 144 11.49 -18.22 3.64
CA ALA A 144 10.78 -19.40 4.14
C ALA A 144 10.04 -20.16 3.03
N PHE A 145 9.39 -19.45 2.10
CA PHE A 145 8.49 -20.03 1.10
C PHE A 145 9.04 -20.05 -0.33
N LEU A 146 9.92 -19.09 -0.67
CA LEU A 146 10.52 -19.00 -2.00
C LEU A 146 11.99 -19.47 -2.02
N HIS A 147 12.51 -19.94 -0.87
CA HIS A 147 13.88 -20.38 -0.68
C HIS A 147 14.93 -19.32 -1.08
N GLU A 148 14.56 -18.03 -0.98
CA GLU A 148 15.48 -16.93 -1.22
C GLU A 148 16.56 -16.91 -0.11
N ARG A 149 17.82 -16.72 -0.48
CA ARG A 149 18.91 -16.64 0.50
C ARG A 149 19.09 -15.19 0.94
N LEU A 150 19.00 -14.97 2.25
CA LEU A 150 19.29 -13.68 2.83
C LEU A 150 20.79 -13.41 2.82
N ARG A 151 21.13 -12.17 2.49
CA ARG A 151 22.49 -11.67 2.54
C ARG A 151 22.84 -11.20 3.95
N PRO A 152 24.14 -11.10 4.31
CA PRO A 152 24.55 -10.66 5.65
C PRO A 152 23.93 -9.32 6.07
N VAL A 153 23.87 -8.34 5.16
CA VAL A 153 23.28 -7.02 5.42
C VAL A 153 21.77 -7.13 5.67
N GLN A 154 21.06 -8.01 4.98
CA GLN A 154 19.64 -8.26 5.20
C GLN A 154 19.39 -8.96 6.54
N TRP A 155 20.25 -9.90 6.94
CA TRP A 155 20.23 -10.50 8.27
C TRP A 155 20.43 -9.45 9.36
N LEU A 156 21.40 -8.54 9.19
CA LEU A 156 21.61 -7.41 10.12
C LEU A 156 20.33 -6.57 10.25
N ALA A 157 19.69 -6.20 9.13
CA ALA A 157 18.46 -5.43 9.16
C ALA A 157 17.34 -6.18 9.91
N VAL A 158 17.12 -7.46 9.62
CA VAL A 158 16.12 -8.29 10.31
C VAL A 158 16.40 -8.39 11.81
N THR A 159 17.67 -8.56 12.21
CA THR A 159 18.05 -8.66 13.62
C THR A 159 17.82 -7.34 14.35
N ILE A 160 18.16 -6.19 13.75
CA ILE A 160 17.90 -4.86 14.34
C ILE A 160 16.41 -4.62 14.50
N ALA A 161 15.60 -4.97 13.48
CA ALA A 161 14.15 -4.84 13.58
C ALA A 161 13.53 -5.76 14.65
N ALA A 162 14.01 -7.00 14.74
CA ALA A 162 13.60 -7.92 15.79
C ALA A 162 13.93 -7.38 17.20
N ALA A 163 15.10 -6.76 17.36
CA ALA A 163 15.48 -6.08 18.60
C ALA A 163 14.53 -4.91 18.91
N GLY A 164 14.13 -4.11 17.92
CA GLY A 164 13.14 -3.03 18.10
C GLY A 164 11.78 -3.54 18.54
N VAL A 165 11.29 -4.63 17.92
CA VAL A 165 10.04 -5.28 18.33
C VAL A 165 10.14 -5.88 19.73
N ALA A 166 11.27 -6.49 20.08
CA ALA A 166 11.53 -7.03 21.42
C ALA A 166 11.54 -5.93 22.47
N TRP A 167 12.17 -4.79 22.19
CA TRP A 167 12.13 -3.60 23.06
C TRP A 167 10.72 -3.12 23.32
N LEU A 168 9.90 -2.93 22.24
CA LEU A 168 8.50 -2.52 22.38
C LEU A 168 7.67 -3.54 23.18
N THR A 169 7.94 -4.82 23.00
CA THR A 169 7.30 -5.90 23.78
C THR A 169 7.66 -5.81 25.25
N TRP A 170 8.95 -5.58 25.55
CA TRP A 170 9.44 -5.47 26.93
C TRP A 170 8.81 -4.28 27.66
N VAL A 171 8.84 -3.11 27.02
CA VAL A 171 8.33 -1.87 27.63
C VAL A 171 6.81 -1.90 27.80
N ASN A 172 6.08 -2.40 26.83
CA ASN A 172 4.60 -2.46 26.88
C ASN A 172 4.06 -3.69 27.65
N GLY A 173 4.93 -4.61 28.08
CA GLY A 173 4.54 -5.84 28.76
C GLY A 173 3.81 -6.84 27.87
N ALA A 174 3.61 -6.54 26.59
CA ALA A 174 2.94 -7.38 25.61
C ALA A 174 3.49 -7.12 24.18
N PRO A 175 3.52 -8.15 23.30
CA PRO A 175 3.94 -7.96 21.93
C PRO A 175 2.98 -7.00 21.19
N PRO A 176 3.49 -6.18 20.22
CA PRO A 176 2.69 -5.28 19.42
C PRO A 176 1.86 -6.09 18.39
N TRP A 177 0.84 -6.79 18.90
CA TRP A 177 0.09 -7.80 18.13
C TRP A 177 -0.61 -7.20 16.90
N ILE A 178 -1.12 -5.95 16.99
CA ILE A 178 -1.76 -5.25 15.86
C ILE A 178 -0.76 -5.10 14.72
N SER A 179 0.42 -4.56 15.05
CA SER A 179 1.50 -4.35 14.09
C SER A 179 1.95 -5.66 13.44
N LEU A 180 2.14 -6.70 14.25
CA LEU A 180 2.53 -8.03 13.76
C LEU A 180 1.44 -8.67 12.91
N ALA A 181 0.17 -8.60 13.35
CA ALA A 181 -0.95 -9.14 12.59
C ALA A 181 -1.13 -8.44 11.24
N LEU A 182 -1.00 -7.10 11.21
CA LEU A 182 -1.03 -6.33 9.96
C LEU A 182 0.12 -6.68 9.04
N ALA A 183 1.35 -6.80 9.56
CA ALA A 183 2.53 -7.16 8.77
C ALA A 183 2.42 -8.59 8.21
N LEU A 184 1.99 -9.56 9.02
CA LEU A 184 1.86 -10.95 8.61
C LEU A 184 0.73 -11.17 7.61
N THR A 185 -0.45 -10.57 7.84
CA THR A 185 -1.59 -10.71 6.94
C THR A 185 -1.33 -10.04 5.59
N PHE A 186 -0.74 -8.85 5.58
CA PHE A 186 -0.42 -8.16 4.33
C PHE A 186 0.78 -8.80 3.61
N GLY A 187 1.79 -9.25 4.34
CA GLY A 187 2.91 -10.00 3.79
C GLY A 187 2.46 -11.34 3.17
N GLY A 188 1.59 -12.08 3.88
CA GLY A 188 0.98 -13.31 3.36
C GLY A 188 0.13 -13.07 2.11
N TYR A 189 -0.69 -12.00 2.12
CA TYR A 189 -1.40 -11.53 0.94
C TYR A 189 -0.43 -11.26 -0.22
N GLY A 190 0.64 -10.51 0.03
CA GLY A 190 1.68 -10.20 -0.95
C GLY A 190 2.33 -11.43 -1.56
N LEU A 191 2.65 -12.44 -0.72
CA LEU A 191 3.21 -13.72 -1.16
C LEU A 191 2.24 -14.47 -2.09
N LEU A 192 0.97 -14.58 -1.73
CA LEU A 192 -0.05 -15.22 -2.57
C LEU A 192 -0.23 -14.47 -3.89
N ARG A 193 -0.23 -13.14 -3.87
CA ARG A 193 -0.36 -12.31 -5.07
C ARG A 193 0.87 -12.38 -5.99
N LYS A 194 2.07 -12.51 -5.43
CA LYS A 194 3.32 -12.69 -6.21
C LYS A 194 3.28 -13.96 -7.06
N THR A 195 2.64 -15.01 -6.57
CA THR A 195 2.52 -16.31 -7.24
C THR A 195 1.23 -16.47 -8.05
N ALA A 196 0.35 -15.47 -8.05
CA ALA A 196 -0.94 -15.53 -8.74
C ALA A 196 -0.83 -15.17 -10.23
N SER A 197 -1.60 -15.86 -11.07
CA SER A 197 -1.61 -15.67 -12.53
C SER A 197 -2.45 -14.48 -13.00
N LEU A 198 -3.35 -13.94 -12.16
CA LEU A 198 -4.23 -12.82 -12.53
C LEU A 198 -3.56 -11.47 -12.31
N GLY A 199 -3.91 -10.50 -13.14
CA GLY A 199 -3.50 -9.11 -12.99
C GLY A 199 -4.05 -8.44 -11.72
N ALA A 200 -3.65 -7.18 -11.47
CA ALA A 200 -4.07 -6.48 -10.27
C ALA A 200 -5.59 -6.25 -10.22
N LEU A 201 -6.18 -5.82 -11.33
CA LEU A 201 -7.62 -5.51 -11.41
C LEU A 201 -8.46 -6.78 -11.35
N GLU A 202 -8.12 -7.80 -12.18
CA GLU A 202 -8.83 -9.07 -12.23
C GLU A 202 -8.78 -9.80 -10.88
N GLY A 203 -7.59 -9.83 -10.26
CA GLY A 203 -7.42 -10.47 -8.97
C GLY A 203 -8.18 -9.79 -7.84
N LEU A 204 -8.16 -8.43 -7.78
CA LEU A 204 -8.97 -7.70 -6.81
C LEU A 204 -10.46 -7.94 -7.03
N THR A 205 -10.90 -7.96 -8.31
CA THR A 205 -12.30 -8.25 -8.64
C THR A 205 -12.70 -9.63 -8.15
N LEU A 206 -11.87 -10.65 -8.38
CA LEU A 206 -12.15 -12.02 -7.92
C LEU A 206 -12.18 -12.11 -6.39
N GLU A 207 -11.20 -11.51 -5.70
CA GLU A 207 -11.16 -11.45 -4.22
C GLU A 207 -12.43 -10.81 -3.66
N THR A 208 -12.83 -9.67 -4.25
CA THR A 208 -14.05 -8.98 -3.83
C THR A 208 -15.32 -9.78 -4.17
N MET A 209 -15.37 -10.46 -5.33
CA MET A 209 -16.48 -11.35 -5.70
C MET A 209 -16.65 -12.50 -4.70
N LEU A 210 -15.56 -13.09 -4.21
CA LEU A 210 -15.62 -14.20 -3.25
C LEU A 210 -16.13 -13.77 -1.89
N LEU A 211 -15.83 -12.54 -1.46
CA LEU A 211 -16.21 -12.02 -0.14
C LEU A 211 -17.53 -11.25 -0.14
N CYS A 212 -17.92 -10.67 -1.27
CA CYS A 212 -19.12 -9.85 -1.38
C CYS A 212 -20.40 -10.57 -0.91
N PRO A 213 -20.64 -11.86 -1.23
CA PRO A 213 -21.81 -12.58 -0.71
C PRO A 213 -21.86 -12.62 0.80
N VAL A 214 -20.71 -12.88 1.47
CA VAL A 214 -20.60 -12.90 2.93
C VAL A 214 -20.86 -11.51 3.51
N ALA A 215 -20.29 -10.47 2.89
CA ALA A 215 -20.50 -9.09 3.30
C ALA A 215 -21.98 -8.69 3.17
N LEU A 216 -22.63 -9.03 2.05
CA LEU A 216 -24.04 -8.72 1.83
C LEU A 216 -24.96 -9.48 2.78
N LEU A 217 -24.67 -10.76 3.07
CA LEU A 217 -25.41 -11.55 4.07
C LEU A 217 -25.26 -10.94 5.46
N TYR A 218 -24.07 -10.51 5.84
CA TYR A 218 -23.82 -9.83 7.11
C TYR A 218 -24.60 -8.51 7.20
N LEU A 219 -24.56 -7.67 6.17
CA LEU A 219 -25.30 -6.40 6.14
C LEU A 219 -26.81 -6.64 6.19
N PHE A 220 -27.32 -7.64 5.48
CA PHE A 220 -28.73 -8.02 5.52
C PHE A 220 -29.15 -8.49 6.93
N PHE A 221 -28.33 -9.36 7.55
CA PHE A 221 -28.56 -9.81 8.93
C PHE A 221 -28.57 -8.64 9.90
N LEU A 222 -27.59 -7.76 9.82
CA LEU A 222 -27.45 -6.59 10.70
C LEU A 222 -28.67 -5.66 10.57
N ASN A 223 -29.11 -5.42 9.34
CA ASN A 223 -30.27 -4.57 9.06
C ASN A 223 -31.58 -5.20 9.58
N SER A 224 -31.76 -6.52 9.40
CA SER A 224 -32.97 -7.23 9.82
C SER A 224 -33.12 -7.31 11.35
N HIS A 225 -32.03 -7.14 12.12
CA HIS A 225 -32.03 -7.15 13.59
C HIS A 225 -31.92 -5.72 14.19
N GLY A 226 -32.07 -4.67 13.37
CA GLY A 226 -32.02 -3.28 13.83
C GLY A 226 -30.63 -2.84 14.36
N GLY A 227 -29.58 -3.58 14.06
CA GLY A 227 -28.21 -3.30 14.50
C GLY A 227 -27.39 -2.44 13.52
N SER A 228 -27.99 -2.03 12.38
CA SER A 228 -27.27 -1.32 11.34
C SER A 228 -27.00 0.15 11.70
N GLY A 229 -25.72 0.48 11.85
CA GLY A 229 -25.28 1.86 12.01
C GLY A 229 -25.54 2.71 10.74
N PHE A 230 -25.53 2.05 9.56
CA PHE A 230 -25.83 2.73 8.28
C PHE A 230 -27.26 3.27 8.23
N GLU A 231 -28.24 2.55 8.77
CA GLU A 231 -29.65 2.98 8.74
C GLU A 231 -29.86 4.33 9.45
N HIS A 232 -29.21 4.48 10.60
CA HIS A 232 -29.29 5.65 11.46
C HIS A 232 -28.25 6.75 11.15
N ALA A 233 -27.33 6.46 10.23
CA ALA A 233 -26.26 7.37 9.88
C ALA A 233 -26.76 8.61 9.12
N SER A 234 -26.07 9.72 9.30
CA SER A 234 -26.29 10.93 8.51
C SER A 234 -26.02 10.71 7.02
N LEU A 235 -26.60 11.53 6.16
CA LEU A 235 -26.38 11.46 4.72
C LEU A 235 -24.89 11.53 4.37
N SER A 236 -24.11 12.35 5.06
CA SER A 236 -22.67 12.47 4.85
C SER A 236 -21.94 11.16 5.11
N VAL A 237 -22.26 10.45 6.19
CA VAL A 237 -21.68 9.12 6.50
C VAL A 237 -22.10 8.08 5.46
N LYS A 238 -23.36 8.08 5.03
CA LYS A 238 -23.85 7.19 3.96
C LYS A 238 -23.10 7.40 2.63
N LEU A 239 -22.87 8.67 2.26
CA LEU A 239 -22.12 9.00 1.06
C LEU A 239 -20.63 8.62 1.18
N LEU A 240 -20.03 8.81 2.35
CA LEU A 240 -18.66 8.36 2.60
C LEU A 240 -18.54 6.82 2.50
N LEU A 241 -19.51 6.07 3.05
CA LEU A 241 -19.54 4.61 2.90
C LEU A 241 -19.70 4.17 1.44
N ALA A 242 -20.56 4.85 0.67
CA ALA A 242 -20.69 4.58 -0.76
C ALA A 242 -19.39 4.90 -1.54
N ALA A 243 -18.66 5.94 -1.10
CA ALA A 243 -17.35 6.28 -1.66
C ALA A 243 -16.26 5.24 -1.35
N ALA A 244 -16.50 4.27 -0.45
CA ALA A 244 -15.53 3.21 -0.14
C ALA A 244 -15.08 2.40 -1.37
N GLY A 245 -15.96 2.24 -2.38
CA GLY A 245 -15.62 1.62 -3.65
C GLY A 245 -14.46 2.32 -4.35
N PRO A 246 -14.61 3.54 -4.83
CA PRO A 246 -13.52 4.29 -5.46
C PRO A 246 -12.35 4.56 -4.53
N VAL A 247 -12.57 4.82 -3.23
CA VAL A 247 -11.51 5.02 -2.23
C VAL A 247 -10.60 3.79 -2.12
N THR A 248 -11.14 2.58 -2.30
CA THR A 248 -10.36 1.34 -2.34
C THR A 248 -9.73 1.10 -3.70
N ALA A 249 -10.47 1.25 -4.77
CA ALA A 249 -10.03 0.83 -6.11
C ALA A 249 -9.07 1.83 -6.77
N VAL A 250 -9.26 3.14 -6.57
CA VAL A 250 -8.41 4.16 -7.21
C VAL A 250 -6.95 4.04 -6.81
N PRO A 251 -6.57 3.98 -5.51
CA PRO A 251 -5.15 3.83 -5.16
C PRO A 251 -4.56 2.49 -5.62
N LEU A 252 -5.35 1.41 -5.67
CA LEU A 252 -4.90 0.13 -6.23
C LEU A 252 -4.62 0.22 -7.74
N LEU A 253 -5.45 0.93 -8.49
CA LEU A 253 -5.23 1.17 -9.92
C LEU A 253 -4.00 2.06 -10.16
N LEU A 254 -3.84 3.11 -9.37
CA LEU A 254 -2.67 3.98 -9.39
C LEU A 254 -1.39 3.21 -9.05
N PHE A 255 -1.44 2.39 -7.99
CA PHE A 255 -0.35 1.51 -7.61
C PHE A 255 0.04 0.56 -8.74
N ALA A 256 -0.92 -0.13 -9.34
CA ALA A 256 -0.67 -1.03 -10.46
C ALA A 256 -0.09 -0.29 -11.69
N ALA A 257 -0.56 0.93 -11.97
CA ALA A 257 -0.02 1.76 -13.04
C ALA A 257 1.40 2.24 -12.74
N GLY A 258 1.70 2.58 -11.48
CA GLY A 258 3.03 2.94 -11.00
C GLY A 258 4.01 1.78 -11.08
N ALA A 259 3.65 0.63 -10.50
CA ALA A 259 4.50 -0.56 -10.42
C ALA A 259 4.98 -1.07 -11.79
N ARG A 260 4.18 -0.88 -12.84
CA ARG A 260 4.55 -1.24 -14.22
C ARG A 260 5.55 -0.28 -14.87
N ARG A 261 5.79 0.90 -14.29
CA ARG A 261 6.56 1.98 -14.90
C ARG A 261 7.85 2.32 -14.16
N ILE A 262 8.01 1.83 -12.93
CA ILE A 262 9.18 2.09 -12.10
C ILE A 262 9.77 0.78 -11.55
N PRO A 263 11.07 0.75 -11.24
CA PRO A 263 11.70 -0.41 -10.58
C PRO A 263 11.06 -0.71 -9.23
N LEU A 264 10.99 -2.00 -8.86
CA LEU A 264 10.44 -2.44 -7.57
C LEU A 264 11.19 -1.83 -6.37
N SER A 265 12.49 -1.60 -6.50
CA SER A 265 13.29 -0.91 -5.48
C SER A 265 12.78 0.53 -5.21
N MET A 266 12.44 1.27 -6.27
CA MET A 266 11.88 2.62 -6.13
C MET A 266 10.45 2.56 -5.57
N LEU A 267 9.64 1.60 -6.01
CA LEU A 267 8.29 1.38 -5.47
C LEU A 267 8.33 1.09 -3.98
N GLY A 268 9.28 0.22 -3.55
CA GLY A 268 9.50 -0.11 -2.14
C GLY A 268 9.93 1.08 -1.28
N LEU A 269 10.68 2.05 -1.85
CA LEU A 269 11.00 3.29 -1.14
C LEU A 269 9.79 4.22 -1.02
N ILE A 270 9.00 4.34 -2.10
CA ILE A 270 7.82 5.21 -2.11
C ILE A 270 6.74 4.68 -1.14
N GLN A 271 6.64 3.38 -0.93
CA GLN A 271 5.63 2.81 -0.03
C GLN A 271 5.75 3.28 1.42
N TYR A 272 6.94 3.71 1.87
CA TYR A 272 7.11 4.24 3.23
C TYR A 272 6.36 5.55 3.49
N ILE A 273 5.88 6.21 2.45
CA ILE A 273 4.99 7.38 2.58
C ILE A 273 3.75 7.03 3.39
N THR A 274 3.14 5.87 3.13
CA THR A 274 1.92 5.44 3.82
C THR A 274 2.09 5.36 5.34
N PRO A 275 2.99 4.54 5.90
CA PRO A 275 3.13 4.45 7.35
C PRO A 275 3.68 5.74 7.98
N SER A 276 4.49 6.52 7.24
CA SER A 276 4.96 7.82 7.73
C SER A 276 3.82 8.82 7.89
N LEU A 277 2.93 8.91 6.91
CA LEU A 277 1.73 9.76 7.00
C LEU A 277 0.78 9.26 8.10
N GLN A 278 0.57 7.95 8.23
CA GLN A 278 -0.29 7.38 9.26
C GLN A 278 0.26 7.68 10.66
N LEU A 279 1.57 7.50 10.89
CA LEU A 279 2.22 7.87 12.15
C LEU A 279 2.04 9.35 12.45
N LEU A 280 2.30 10.22 11.46
CA LEU A 280 2.15 11.67 11.62
C LEU A 280 0.69 12.03 11.96
N ILE A 281 -0.28 11.43 11.29
CA ILE A 281 -1.70 11.64 11.54
C ILE A 281 -2.08 11.17 12.96
N GLY A 282 -1.63 9.98 13.37
CA GLY A 282 -1.87 9.45 14.71
C GLY A 282 -1.34 10.39 15.80
N VAL A 283 -0.08 10.78 15.70
CA VAL A 283 0.59 11.61 16.71
C VAL A 283 0.13 13.06 16.66
N VAL A 284 0.08 13.69 15.46
CA VAL A 284 -0.16 15.16 15.36
C VAL A 284 -1.65 15.50 15.32
N ILE A 285 -2.47 14.72 14.61
CA ILE A 285 -3.89 15.04 14.44
C ILE A 285 -4.75 14.39 15.54
N TYR A 286 -4.48 13.12 15.86
CA TYR A 286 -5.27 12.38 16.84
C TYR A 286 -4.63 12.32 18.23
N HIS A 287 -3.45 12.97 18.41
CA HIS A 287 -2.74 13.08 19.68
C HIS A 287 -2.50 11.73 20.40
N GLU A 288 -2.29 10.68 19.59
CA GLU A 288 -1.92 9.37 20.14
C GLU A 288 -0.56 9.45 20.83
N PHE A 289 -0.42 8.74 21.93
CA PHE A 289 0.82 8.73 22.70
C PHE A 289 2.00 8.17 21.89
N PHE A 290 3.07 8.95 21.82
CA PHE A 290 4.33 8.56 21.19
C PHE A 290 5.50 9.01 22.06
N GLY A 291 5.80 8.22 23.09
CA GLY A 291 6.80 8.53 24.10
C GLY A 291 8.20 8.08 23.71
N HIS A 292 9.15 8.27 24.65
CA HIS A 292 10.56 7.98 24.43
C HIS A 292 10.82 6.51 24.05
N ASP A 293 10.13 5.59 24.70
CA ASP A 293 10.29 4.15 24.45
C ASP A 293 9.83 3.74 23.06
N GLN A 294 8.73 4.36 22.57
CA GLN A 294 8.28 4.18 21.19
C GLN A 294 9.32 4.72 20.21
N VAL A 295 9.92 5.88 20.48
CA VAL A 295 10.99 6.44 19.63
C VAL A 295 12.16 5.47 19.51
N ILE A 296 12.58 4.80 20.59
CA ILE A 296 13.67 3.81 20.55
C ILE A 296 13.27 2.61 19.66
N GLY A 297 12.12 2.01 19.91
CA GLY A 297 11.67 0.84 19.17
C GLY A 297 11.45 1.12 17.68
N TYR A 298 10.74 2.21 17.35
CA TYR A 298 10.56 2.66 15.97
C TYR A 298 11.87 3.08 15.31
N GLY A 299 12.78 3.75 16.06
CA GLY A 299 14.10 4.14 15.60
C GLY A 299 14.95 2.93 15.17
N ALA A 300 14.91 1.84 15.93
CA ALA A 300 15.57 0.59 15.56
C ALA A 300 14.97 0.03 14.25
N ILE A 301 13.64 0.01 14.11
CA ILE A 301 12.96 -0.47 12.90
C ILE A 301 13.29 0.42 11.70
N TRP A 302 13.25 1.75 11.85
CA TRP A 302 13.62 2.69 10.78
C TRP A 302 15.08 2.51 10.35
N THR A 303 15.99 2.28 11.32
CA THR A 303 17.40 1.99 11.04
C THR A 303 17.55 0.70 10.23
N ALA A 304 16.84 -0.35 10.62
CA ALA A 304 16.80 -1.62 9.86
C ALA A 304 16.32 -1.41 8.43
N LEU A 305 15.24 -0.64 8.25
CA LEU A 305 14.68 -0.31 6.95
C LEU A 305 15.63 0.54 6.09
N ALA A 306 16.32 1.49 6.69
CA ALA A 306 17.33 2.30 6.01
C ALA A 306 18.49 1.42 5.51
N ILE A 307 19.02 0.53 6.34
CA ILE A 307 20.07 -0.44 5.98
C ILE A 307 19.61 -1.32 4.82
N TYR A 308 18.41 -1.90 4.93
CA TYR A 308 17.83 -2.77 3.91
C TYR A 308 17.63 -2.03 2.57
N SER A 309 17.09 -0.82 2.61
CA SER A 309 16.80 -0.01 1.44
C SER A 309 18.08 0.48 0.74
N LEU A 310 19.07 0.93 1.51
CA LEU A 310 20.37 1.36 0.99
C LEU A 310 21.10 0.21 0.28
N GLU A 311 21.13 -0.98 0.88
CA GLU A 311 21.71 -2.18 0.25
C GLU A 311 21.03 -2.47 -1.09
N GLY A 312 19.71 -2.41 -1.16
CA GLY A 312 18.94 -2.59 -2.38
C GLY A 312 19.30 -1.58 -3.48
N VAL A 313 19.41 -0.30 -3.12
CA VAL A 313 19.77 0.79 -4.07
C VAL A 313 21.22 0.64 -4.56
N VAL A 314 22.17 0.39 -3.67
CA VAL A 314 23.59 0.22 -4.03
C VAL A 314 23.74 -0.92 -5.04
N ARG A 315 23.11 -2.05 -4.81
CA ARG A 315 23.17 -3.17 -5.73
C ARG A 315 22.47 -2.94 -7.06
N ALA A 316 21.32 -2.29 -7.04
CA ALA A 316 20.62 -1.93 -8.28
C ALA A 316 21.48 -1.00 -9.15
N ARG A 317 22.36 -0.19 -8.55
CA ARG A 317 23.33 0.63 -9.28
C ARG A 317 24.52 -0.21 -9.78
N ALA A 318 25.07 -1.09 -8.93
CA ALA A 318 26.19 -1.95 -9.30
C ALA A 318 25.85 -2.95 -10.42
N ALA A 319 24.60 -3.38 -10.55
CA ALA A 319 24.15 -4.27 -11.62
C ALA A 319 23.92 -3.55 -12.97
N ARG A 320 24.02 -2.21 -13.04
CA ARG A 320 23.85 -1.40 -14.24
C ARG A 320 25.18 -0.93 -14.86
N VAL A 321 26.27 -1.17 -14.16
CA VAL A 321 27.65 -0.95 -14.60
C VAL A 321 28.25 -2.27 -15.06
#